data_1ad97e4094b54fe2020aa4b03a3e9758
#
_entry.id   1ad97e4094b54fe2020aa4b03a3e9758
#
_cell.length_a   1.000
_cell.length_b   1.000
_cell.length_c   1.000
_cell.angle_alpha   90.00
_cell.angle_beta   90.00
_cell.angle_gamma   90.00
#
_symmetry.space_group_name_H-M   'P 1'
#
loop_
_entity.id
_entity.type
_entity.pdbx_description
1 polymer ?
#
loop_
_entity_poly.entity_id
_entity_poly.type
_entity_poly.pdbx_seq_one_letter_code
_entity_poly.pdbx_strand_id
1 'polypeptide(L)'
;MKKLAIMSDLHIDSNQFGQAEIDILIQTLQEEEVVHLHLAGDISNQHERASLPFLERLRQHLDVSYNLGNHDMLGLDEAQIEAENFQLLDIGDRQLLAFHGWYDYSFSDEAYDRILRRKNLWFDRRLNRRKSDQEIVERELKVLESQLQTLDRDRLILAMHFVPHRRFTMWHEKFAPFNAFLGSQAFHELFVRYQIPDVVFGHAHRSYGTVE
;
A
#
# COMPACT_ATOMS: atom_id res chain seq x y z
N MET A 1 18.67 -14.78 -11.81
CA MET A 1 18.02 -13.46 -12.00
C MET A 1 17.67 -12.94 -10.62
N LYS A 2 18.00 -11.70 -10.28
CA LYS A 2 17.67 -11.16 -8.94
C LYS A 2 16.16 -11.09 -8.79
N LYS A 3 15.62 -11.65 -7.69
CA LYS A 3 14.17 -11.66 -7.44
C LYS A 3 13.78 -10.51 -6.52
N LEU A 4 12.70 -9.80 -6.89
CA LEU A 4 11.97 -8.88 -6.03
C LEU A 4 10.76 -9.63 -5.44
N ALA A 5 10.60 -9.59 -4.11
CA ALA A 5 9.38 -10.00 -3.45
C ALA A 5 8.58 -8.76 -3.03
N ILE A 6 7.26 -8.79 -3.20
CA ILE A 6 6.36 -7.75 -2.70
C ILE A 6 5.31 -8.42 -1.83
N MET A 7 5.14 -7.92 -0.61
CA MET A 7 4.17 -8.41 0.38
C MET A 7 3.39 -7.23 0.93
N SER A 8 2.20 -7.48 1.48
CA SER A 8 1.34 -6.47 2.11
C SER A 8 0.54 -7.10 3.25
N ASP A 9 -0.02 -6.27 4.12
CA ASP A 9 -1.00 -6.66 5.14
C ASP A 9 -0.47 -7.72 6.13
N LEU A 10 0.77 -7.59 6.56
CA LEU A 10 1.39 -8.53 7.51
C LEU A 10 0.78 -8.42 8.90
N HIS A 11 0.43 -7.21 9.34
CA HIS A 11 -0.15 -6.95 10.67
C HIS A 11 0.56 -7.73 11.78
N ILE A 12 1.88 -7.61 11.85
CA ILE A 12 2.75 -8.46 12.69
C ILE A 12 2.37 -8.42 14.17
N ASP A 13 1.81 -7.32 14.65
CA ASP A 13 1.33 -7.14 16.02
C ASP A 13 0.00 -7.88 16.25
N SER A 14 -0.91 -7.87 15.28
CA SER A 14 -2.21 -8.53 15.37
C SER A 14 -2.14 -10.02 15.07
N ASN A 15 -1.23 -10.43 14.20
CA ASN A 15 -1.02 -11.83 13.80
C ASN A 15 -0.02 -12.58 14.69
N GLN A 16 0.42 -11.97 15.81
CA GLN A 16 1.36 -12.57 16.75
C GLN A 16 2.66 -13.04 16.06
N PHE A 17 3.17 -12.21 15.15
CA PHE A 17 4.36 -12.51 14.37
C PHE A 17 5.59 -12.38 15.29
N GLY A 18 6.02 -13.51 15.86
CA GLY A 18 7.13 -13.58 16.79
C GLY A 18 8.46 -13.88 16.09
N GLN A 19 9.47 -14.22 16.90
CA GLN A 19 10.81 -14.50 16.43
C GLN A 19 10.85 -15.68 15.44
N ALA A 20 10.09 -16.75 15.71
CA ALA A 20 10.07 -17.95 14.87
C ALA A 20 9.49 -17.66 13.46
N GLU A 21 8.42 -16.86 13.39
CA GLU A 21 7.79 -16.47 12.13
C GLU A 21 8.72 -15.57 11.30
N ILE A 22 9.45 -14.67 11.96
CA ILE A 22 10.46 -13.81 11.30
C ILE A 22 11.59 -14.67 10.74
N ASP A 23 12.09 -15.63 11.50
CA ASP A 23 13.18 -16.51 11.05
C ASP A 23 12.74 -17.39 9.86
N ILE A 24 11.51 -17.90 9.88
CA ILE A 24 10.91 -18.65 8.75
C ILE A 24 10.79 -17.74 7.52
N LEU A 25 10.31 -16.50 7.69
CA LEU A 25 10.21 -15.54 6.58
C LEU A 25 11.59 -15.28 5.96
N ILE A 26 12.60 -14.98 6.78
CA ILE A 26 13.97 -14.74 6.32
C ILE A 26 14.51 -15.96 5.57
N GLN A 27 14.36 -17.15 6.14
CA GLN A 27 14.79 -18.38 5.51
C GLN A 27 14.10 -18.59 4.14
N THR A 28 12.78 -18.41 4.08
CA THR A 28 12.01 -18.54 2.83
C THR A 28 12.49 -17.57 1.76
N LEU A 29 12.71 -16.30 2.13
CA LEU A 29 13.20 -15.28 1.20
C LEU A 29 14.61 -15.62 0.67
N GLN A 30 15.48 -16.17 1.52
CA GLN A 30 16.81 -16.61 1.13
C GLN A 30 16.78 -17.86 0.22
N GLU A 31 15.96 -18.85 0.54
CA GLU A 31 15.76 -20.06 -0.27
C GLU A 31 15.20 -19.73 -1.66
N GLU A 32 14.32 -18.72 -1.74
CA GLU A 32 13.78 -18.19 -2.99
C GLU A 32 14.73 -17.24 -3.73
N GLU A 33 15.95 -17.01 -3.22
CA GLU A 33 16.94 -16.08 -3.81
C GLU A 33 16.41 -14.64 -3.99
N VAL A 34 15.56 -14.20 -3.06
CA VAL A 34 15.06 -12.81 -3.02
C VAL A 34 16.18 -11.89 -2.59
N VAL A 35 16.46 -10.86 -3.39
CA VAL A 35 17.48 -9.86 -3.08
C VAL A 35 16.88 -8.57 -2.55
N HIS A 36 15.62 -8.29 -2.83
CA HIS A 36 14.90 -7.14 -2.36
C HIS A 36 13.47 -7.53 -1.95
N LEU A 37 13.08 -7.17 -0.74
CA LEU A 37 11.69 -7.26 -0.26
C LEU A 37 11.08 -5.87 -0.20
N HIS A 38 9.92 -5.69 -0.83
CA HIS A 38 9.10 -4.49 -0.63
C HIS A 38 7.84 -4.83 0.17
N LEU A 39 7.57 -4.06 1.22
CA LEU A 39 6.36 -4.17 2.03
C LEU A 39 5.37 -3.06 1.66
N ALA A 40 4.29 -3.43 0.98
CA ALA A 40 3.29 -2.51 0.45
C ALA A 40 2.20 -2.17 1.48
N GLY A 41 2.62 -1.75 2.66
CA GLY A 41 1.78 -1.24 3.73
C GLY A 41 1.17 -2.29 4.66
N ASP A 42 0.60 -1.78 5.76
CA ASP A 42 -0.03 -2.52 6.85
C ASP A 42 0.89 -3.56 7.50
N ILE A 43 2.11 -3.10 7.85
CA ILE A 43 3.09 -3.89 8.59
C ILE A 43 2.61 -4.07 10.04
N SER A 44 2.21 -2.98 10.72
CA SER A 44 1.64 -3.02 12.07
C SER A 44 0.87 -1.75 12.45
N ASN A 45 0.12 -1.80 13.59
CA ASN A 45 -0.48 -0.61 14.21
C ASN A 45 0.52 0.24 15.02
N GLN A 46 1.78 -0.16 15.10
CA GLN A 46 2.79 0.44 15.97
C GLN A 46 4.08 0.68 15.18
N HIS A 47 4.04 1.64 14.25
CA HIS A 47 5.12 1.88 13.30
C HIS A 47 6.50 1.94 13.98
N GLU A 48 6.69 2.83 14.94
CA GLU A 48 8.01 3.00 15.62
C GLU A 48 8.40 1.81 16.50
N ARG A 49 7.41 1.14 17.13
CA ARG A 49 7.67 0.11 18.15
C ARG A 49 7.70 -1.31 17.61
N ALA A 50 7.03 -1.56 16.50
CA ALA A 50 6.94 -2.88 15.90
C ALA A 50 7.43 -2.90 14.45
N SER A 51 6.95 -2.02 13.56
CA SER A 51 7.35 -2.05 12.16
C SER A 51 8.84 -1.74 11.98
N LEU A 52 9.37 -0.66 12.56
CA LEU A 52 10.79 -0.30 12.40
C LEU A 52 11.75 -1.37 12.92
N PRO A 53 11.60 -1.94 14.14
CA PRO A 53 12.46 -3.04 14.59
C PRO A 53 12.36 -4.29 13.71
N PHE A 54 11.18 -4.62 13.19
CA PHE A 54 10.99 -5.72 12.25
C PHE A 54 11.73 -5.48 10.93
N LEU A 55 11.61 -4.29 10.35
CA LEU A 55 12.33 -3.88 9.15
C LEU A 55 13.86 -3.93 9.35
N GLU A 56 14.35 -3.42 10.47
CA GLU A 56 15.77 -3.46 10.84
C GLU A 56 16.32 -4.90 10.87
N ARG A 57 15.52 -5.82 11.39
CA ARG A 57 15.91 -7.22 11.42
C ARG A 57 15.99 -7.83 10.03
N LEU A 58 15.00 -7.58 9.17
CA LEU A 58 15.02 -8.06 7.79
C LEU A 58 16.20 -7.49 7.00
N ARG A 59 16.53 -6.21 7.22
CA ARG A 59 17.65 -5.51 6.57
C ARG A 59 19.02 -6.09 6.87
N GLN A 60 19.16 -6.90 7.92
CA GLN A 60 20.39 -7.64 8.19
C GLN A 60 20.64 -8.78 7.19
N HIS A 61 19.63 -9.17 6.42
CA HIS A 61 19.68 -10.33 5.53
C HIS A 61 19.46 -10.01 4.04
N LEU A 62 18.73 -8.93 3.71
CA LEU A 62 18.41 -8.52 2.35
C LEU A 62 18.05 -7.03 2.29
N ASP A 63 17.97 -6.48 1.08
CA ASP A 63 17.47 -5.12 0.90
C ASP A 63 15.95 -5.06 1.17
N VAL A 64 15.52 -4.07 1.97
CA VAL A 64 14.12 -3.91 2.34
C VAL A 64 13.65 -2.47 2.17
N SER A 65 12.57 -2.29 1.44
CA SER A 65 11.82 -1.04 1.33
C SER A 65 10.36 -1.23 1.72
N TYR A 66 9.65 -0.14 1.95
CA TYR A 66 8.23 -0.17 2.30
C TYR A 66 7.54 1.13 1.92
N ASN A 67 6.25 1.09 1.80
CA ASN A 67 5.36 2.25 1.91
C ASN A 67 4.37 2.00 3.06
N LEU A 68 3.73 3.07 3.56
CA LEU A 68 2.78 2.94 4.65
C LEU A 68 1.40 2.50 4.14
N GLY A 69 0.73 1.62 4.91
CA GLY A 69 -0.71 1.44 4.86
C GLY A 69 -1.40 2.28 5.95
N ASN A 70 -2.72 2.23 6.00
CA ASN A 70 -3.46 3.03 6.99
C ASN A 70 -3.17 2.59 8.44
N HIS A 71 -2.88 1.33 8.67
CA HIS A 71 -2.51 0.84 10.00
C HIS A 71 -1.15 1.37 10.46
N ASP A 72 -0.16 1.44 9.57
CA ASP A 72 1.17 1.99 9.87
C ASP A 72 1.13 3.49 10.19
N MET A 73 0.17 4.23 9.62
CA MET A 73 0.01 5.67 9.83
C MET A 73 -0.50 6.03 11.23
N LEU A 74 -0.92 5.03 12.03
CA LEU A 74 -1.46 5.28 13.36
C LEU A 74 -0.38 5.86 14.30
N GLY A 75 -0.65 7.05 14.82
CA GLY A 75 0.26 7.77 15.72
C GLY A 75 1.28 8.66 15.00
N LEU A 76 1.38 8.58 13.67
CA LEU A 76 2.21 9.47 12.86
C LEU A 76 1.48 10.79 12.58
N ASP A 77 2.23 11.86 12.42
CA ASP A 77 1.71 13.12 11.91
C ASP A 77 1.79 13.19 10.37
N GLU A 78 1.16 14.21 9.77
CA GLU A 78 1.11 14.37 8.31
C GLU A 78 2.51 14.48 7.69
N ALA A 79 3.48 15.12 8.35
CA ALA A 79 4.82 15.29 7.82
C ALA A 79 5.60 13.96 7.82
N GLN A 80 5.43 13.15 8.85
CA GLN A 80 6.00 11.81 8.93
C GLN A 80 5.43 10.89 7.85
N ILE A 81 4.10 10.92 7.65
CA ILE A 81 3.43 10.14 6.60
C ILE A 81 3.95 10.54 5.21
N GLU A 82 4.05 11.85 4.95
CA GLU A 82 4.51 12.34 3.64
C GLU A 82 5.99 12.04 3.37
N ALA A 83 6.83 12.02 4.39
CA ALA A 83 8.26 11.72 4.24
C ALA A 83 8.53 10.29 3.72
N GLU A 84 7.61 9.37 3.99
CA GLU A 84 7.70 7.97 3.55
C GLU A 84 6.98 7.68 2.23
N ASN A 85 6.41 8.72 1.60
CA ASN A 85 5.64 8.55 0.36
C ASN A 85 6.51 8.74 -0.90
N PHE A 86 6.14 8.09 -2.00
CA PHE A 86 6.79 8.21 -3.32
C PHE A 86 8.28 7.86 -3.35
N GLN A 87 8.61 6.63 -3.03
CA GLN A 87 9.96 6.10 -3.12
C GLN A 87 10.19 5.45 -4.48
N LEU A 88 11.21 5.91 -5.21
CA LEU A 88 11.67 5.28 -6.47
C LEU A 88 12.95 4.49 -6.21
N LEU A 89 12.95 3.21 -6.57
CA LEU A 89 14.03 2.28 -6.33
C LEU A 89 14.42 1.56 -7.62
N ASP A 90 15.70 1.48 -7.90
CA ASP A 90 16.24 0.66 -8.99
C ASP A 90 16.53 -0.76 -8.48
N ILE A 91 15.85 -1.76 -9.06
CA ILE A 91 15.96 -3.17 -8.67
C ILE A 91 16.35 -3.98 -9.90
N GLY A 92 17.64 -4.02 -10.19
CA GLY A 92 18.18 -4.70 -11.37
C GLY A 92 17.74 -4.05 -12.68
N ASP A 93 16.97 -4.77 -13.49
CA ASP A 93 16.42 -4.31 -14.75
C ASP A 93 15.05 -3.64 -14.64
N ARG A 94 14.48 -3.60 -13.43
CA ARG A 94 13.18 -2.98 -13.13
C ARG A 94 13.33 -1.78 -12.19
N GLN A 95 12.31 -0.92 -12.20
CA GLN A 95 12.15 0.18 -11.25
C GLN A 95 10.88 -0.03 -10.45
N LEU A 96 10.97 0.12 -9.15
CA LEU A 96 9.82 0.09 -8.24
C LEU A 96 9.51 1.52 -7.81
N LEU A 97 8.34 2.03 -8.17
CA LEU A 97 7.79 3.25 -7.59
C LEU A 97 6.75 2.87 -6.54
N ALA A 98 7.08 3.08 -5.28
CA ALA A 98 6.22 2.78 -4.16
C ALA A 98 5.59 4.06 -3.59
N PHE A 99 4.29 4.02 -3.34
CA PHE A 99 3.53 5.12 -2.74
C PHE A 99 2.35 4.59 -1.91
N HIS A 100 1.76 5.44 -1.07
CA HIS A 100 0.72 4.95 -0.16
C HIS A 100 -0.58 4.66 -0.89
N GLY A 101 -1.05 5.56 -1.74
CA GLY A 101 -2.41 5.59 -2.22
C GLY A 101 -3.36 6.10 -1.11
N TRP A 102 -4.61 6.30 -1.45
CA TRP A 102 -5.68 6.64 -0.51
C TRP A 102 -7.04 6.37 -1.17
N TYR A 103 -8.13 6.71 -0.48
CA TYR A 103 -9.50 6.56 -0.97
C TYR A 103 -10.22 7.91 -1.09
N ASP A 104 -11.16 7.98 -2.03
CA ASP A 104 -11.98 9.16 -2.35
C ASP A 104 -13.49 8.87 -2.38
N TYR A 105 -13.85 7.68 -1.92
CA TYR A 105 -15.21 7.14 -1.90
C TYR A 105 -15.78 6.73 -3.27
N SER A 106 -15.01 6.78 -4.35
CA SER A 106 -15.46 6.44 -5.70
C SER A 106 -15.92 4.99 -5.87
N PHE A 107 -15.58 4.10 -4.93
CA PHE A 107 -16.04 2.70 -4.93
C PHE A 107 -17.39 2.48 -4.25
N SER A 108 -18.06 3.53 -3.80
CA SER A 108 -19.38 3.45 -3.17
C SER A 108 -20.41 4.24 -3.96
N ASP A 109 -21.62 3.68 -4.08
CA ASP A 109 -22.78 4.36 -4.66
C ASP A 109 -23.68 4.97 -3.55
N GLU A 110 -23.25 4.93 -2.29
CA GLU A 110 -24.02 5.51 -1.18
C GLU A 110 -23.94 7.04 -1.19
N ALA A 111 -24.96 7.67 -0.63
CA ALA A 111 -24.96 9.11 -0.42
C ALA A 111 -23.80 9.53 0.51
N TYR A 112 -23.16 10.63 0.19
CA TYR A 112 -21.95 11.15 0.87
C TYR A 112 -22.11 11.28 2.38
N ASP A 113 -23.26 11.75 2.85
CA ASP A 113 -23.57 11.88 4.27
C ASP A 113 -23.59 10.52 5.00
N ARG A 114 -23.97 9.45 4.32
CA ARG A 114 -23.92 8.08 4.87
C ARG A 114 -22.49 7.57 4.94
N ILE A 115 -21.69 7.83 3.92
CA ILE A 115 -20.27 7.46 3.91
C ILE A 115 -19.55 8.14 5.07
N LEU A 116 -19.75 9.45 5.29
CA LEU A 116 -19.14 10.17 6.40
C LEU A 116 -19.56 9.64 7.78
N ARG A 117 -20.84 9.24 7.94
CA ARG A 117 -21.28 8.58 9.18
C ARG A 117 -20.54 7.25 9.40
N ARG A 118 -20.30 6.46 8.35
CA ARG A 118 -19.54 5.19 8.44
C ARG A 118 -18.08 5.45 8.73
N LYS A 119 -17.47 6.49 8.16
CA LYS A 119 -16.10 6.87 8.45
C LYS A 119 -15.84 7.06 9.94
N ASN A 120 -16.81 7.59 10.67
CA ASN A 120 -16.73 7.71 12.14
C ASN A 120 -16.67 6.36 12.88
N LEU A 121 -16.96 5.24 12.21
CA LEU A 121 -16.85 3.87 12.74
C LEU A 121 -15.67 3.12 12.14
N TRP A 122 -15.04 3.68 11.08
CA TRP A 122 -13.92 3.07 10.38
C TRP A 122 -12.60 3.30 11.12
N PHE A 123 -11.61 2.44 10.88
CA PHE A 123 -10.30 2.52 11.54
C PHE A 123 -9.65 3.89 11.36
N ASP A 124 -9.71 4.45 10.15
CA ASP A 124 -8.98 5.65 9.75
C ASP A 124 -9.44 6.94 10.44
N ARG A 125 -10.59 6.92 11.17
CA ARG A 125 -10.96 8.02 12.08
C ARG A 125 -9.91 8.30 13.15
N ARG A 126 -9.02 7.35 13.40
CA ARG A 126 -7.94 7.43 14.41
C ARG A 126 -6.70 8.12 13.87
N LEU A 127 -6.63 8.33 12.55
CA LEU A 127 -5.48 8.93 11.87
C LEU A 127 -5.55 10.45 11.94
N ASN A 128 -4.41 11.08 12.17
CA ASN A 128 -4.32 12.54 12.26
C ASN A 128 -4.02 13.16 10.88
N ARG A 129 -4.98 13.03 9.94
CA ARG A 129 -4.88 13.62 8.60
C ARG A 129 -5.52 15.01 8.60
N ARG A 130 -4.78 16.01 8.06
CA ARG A 130 -5.21 17.41 8.03
C ARG A 130 -6.07 17.77 6.83
N LYS A 131 -5.99 16.96 5.77
CA LYS A 131 -6.74 17.13 4.51
C LYS A 131 -7.93 16.18 4.46
N SER A 132 -8.91 16.51 3.63
CA SER A 132 -9.97 15.56 3.27
C SER A 132 -9.39 14.39 2.46
N ASP A 133 -10.11 13.28 2.44
CA ASP A 133 -9.64 12.08 1.71
C ASP A 133 -9.50 12.36 0.21
N GLN A 134 -10.42 13.12 -0.36
CA GLN A 134 -10.36 13.54 -1.76
C GLN A 134 -9.15 14.43 -2.05
N GLU A 135 -8.84 15.41 -1.17
CA GLU A 135 -7.65 16.25 -1.34
C GLU A 135 -6.34 15.45 -1.25
N ILE A 136 -6.32 14.38 -0.44
CA ILE A 136 -5.17 13.47 -0.39
C ILE A 136 -5.00 12.77 -1.72
N VAL A 137 -6.06 12.15 -2.25
CA VAL A 137 -6.04 11.44 -3.54
C VAL A 137 -5.64 12.39 -4.67
N GLU A 138 -6.24 13.58 -4.75
CA GLU A 138 -5.90 14.58 -5.78
C GLU A 138 -4.41 14.95 -5.75
N ARG A 139 -3.85 15.13 -4.57
CA ARG A 139 -2.44 15.45 -4.41
C ARG A 139 -1.55 14.28 -4.84
N GLU A 140 -1.86 13.06 -4.40
CA GLU A 140 -1.10 11.87 -4.78
C GLU A 140 -1.14 11.62 -6.29
N LEU A 141 -2.30 11.80 -6.92
CA LEU A 141 -2.42 11.70 -8.38
C LEU A 141 -1.54 12.71 -9.11
N LYS A 142 -1.48 13.95 -8.63
CA LYS A 142 -0.61 15.01 -9.23
C LYS A 142 0.87 14.66 -9.12
N VAL A 143 1.30 14.17 -7.96
CA VAL A 143 2.71 13.76 -7.75
C VAL A 143 3.02 12.55 -8.61
N LEU A 144 2.16 11.53 -8.60
CA LEU A 144 2.32 10.32 -9.38
C LEU A 144 2.40 10.63 -10.89
N GLU A 145 1.46 11.44 -11.41
CA GLU A 145 1.45 11.83 -12.82
C GLU A 145 2.75 12.56 -13.23
N SER A 146 3.23 13.47 -12.38
CA SER A 146 4.50 14.17 -12.61
C SER A 146 5.69 13.20 -12.72
N GLN A 147 5.73 12.16 -11.89
CA GLN A 147 6.78 11.13 -11.95
C GLN A 147 6.65 10.24 -13.19
N LEU A 148 5.43 9.78 -13.51
CA LEU A 148 5.16 8.93 -14.68
C LEU A 148 5.52 9.59 -16.02
N GLN A 149 5.56 10.93 -16.08
CA GLN A 149 5.99 11.67 -17.27
C GLN A 149 7.48 11.50 -17.56
N THR A 150 8.30 11.17 -16.57
CA THR A 150 9.76 11.11 -16.67
C THR A 150 10.34 9.70 -16.58
N LEU A 151 9.60 8.74 -16.06
CA LEU A 151 10.05 7.38 -15.82
C LEU A 151 9.91 6.49 -17.07
N ASP A 152 10.81 5.51 -17.19
CA ASP A 152 10.72 4.45 -18.18
C ASP A 152 9.65 3.43 -17.76
N ARG A 153 8.48 3.55 -18.35
CA ARG A 153 7.29 2.77 -18.00
C ARG A 153 7.44 1.28 -18.28
N ASP A 154 8.21 0.89 -19.28
CA ASP A 154 8.40 -0.53 -19.65
C ASP A 154 9.16 -1.30 -18.54
N ARG A 155 9.91 -0.57 -17.71
CA ARG A 155 10.64 -1.13 -16.57
C ARG A 155 9.92 -0.95 -15.24
N LEU A 156 8.79 -0.23 -15.21
CA LEU A 156 8.17 0.23 -13.99
C LEU A 156 7.25 -0.83 -13.37
N ILE A 157 7.37 -1.01 -12.07
CA ILE A 157 6.41 -1.66 -11.20
C ILE A 157 5.87 -0.60 -10.24
N LEU A 158 4.57 -0.44 -10.15
CA LEU A 158 3.96 0.37 -9.09
C LEU A 158 3.59 -0.51 -7.90
N ALA A 159 3.96 -0.08 -6.70
CA ALA A 159 3.46 -0.68 -5.46
C ALA A 159 2.71 0.37 -4.66
N MET A 160 1.49 0.06 -4.26
CA MET A 160 0.66 0.92 -3.43
C MET A 160 -0.08 0.09 -2.39
N HIS A 161 -0.55 0.73 -1.31
CA HIS A 161 -1.31 -0.02 -0.31
C HIS A 161 -2.79 -0.12 -0.69
N PHE A 162 -3.44 1.00 -1.01
CA PHE A 162 -4.88 1.04 -1.29
C PHE A 162 -5.23 0.44 -2.66
N VAL A 163 -6.48 -0.01 -2.79
CA VAL A 163 -7.00 -0.68 -4.00
C VAL A 163 -7.14 0.33 -5.15
N PRO A 164 -6.57 0.07 -6.33
CA PRO A 164 -6.63 1.03 -7.44
C PRO A 164 -7.89 0.93 -8.31
N HIS A 165 -8.65 -0.16 -8.24
CA HIS A 165 -9.75 -0.39 -9.17
C HIS A 165 -10.97 -1.04 -8.52
N ARG A 166 -12.18 -0.57 -8.86
CA ARG A 166 -13.46 -1.03 -8.32
C ARG A 166 -13.72 -2.54 -8.47
N ARG A 167 -13.14 -3.21 -9.47
CA ARG A 167 -13.28 -4.68 -9.66
C ARG A 167 -12.77 -5.50 -8.47
N PHE A 168 -11.91 -4.94 -7.64
CA PHE A 168 -11.32 -5.60 -6.47
C PHE A 168 -12.05 -5.26 -5.17
N THR A 169 -13.24 -4.69 -5.24
CA THR A 169 -14.06 -4.39 -4.06
C THR A 169 -14.78 -5.63 -3.54
N MET A 170 -15.34 -5.50 -2.35
CA MET A 170 -16.12 -6.55 -1.71
C MET A 170 -17.53 -6.61 -2.31
N TRP A 171 -17.91 -7.76 -2.81
CA TRP A 171 -19.23 -8.00 -3.42
C TRP A 171 -20.30 -8.41 -2.39
N HIS A 172 -19.90 -8.86 -1.20
CA HIS A 172 -20.82 -9.33 -0.17
C HIS A 172 -21.53 -8.13 0.51
N GLU A 173 -22.86 -8.14 0.51
CA GLU A 173 -23.72 -7.02 1.01
C GLU A 173 -23.31 -6.48 2.39
N LYS A 174 -22.92 -7.35 3.31
CA LYS A 174 -22.48 -6.96 4.66
C LYS A 174 -21.23 -6.06 4.63
N PHE A 175 -20.35 -6.26 3.67
CA PHE A 175 -19.06 -5.56 3.58
C PHE A 175 -19.04 -4.47 2.49
N ALA A 176 -19.95 -4.55 1.53
CA ALA A 176 -20.05 -3.56 0.45
C ALA A 176 -20.08 -2.09 0.93
N PRO A 177 -20.70 -1.74 2.07
CA PRO A 177 -20.65 -0.38 2.58
C PRO A 177 -19.25 0.15 2.93
N PHE A 178 -18.28 -0.73 3.12
CA PHE A 178 -16.89 -0.36 3.43
C PHE A 178 -16.03 -0.16 2.17
N ASN A 179 -16.56 -0.49 0.99
CA ASN A 179 -15.86 -0.25 -0.27
C ASN A 179 -15.46 1.22 -0.45
N ALA A 180 -16.22 2.16 0.11
CA ALA A 180 -15.90 3.58 0.12
C ALA A 180 -14.48 3.90 0.63
N PHE A 181 -13.91 3.03 1.47
CA PHE A 181 -12.63 3.23 2.14
C PHE A 181 -11.50 2.34 1.58
N LEU A 182 -11.76 1.58 0.52
CA LEU A 182 -10.76 0.66 -0.04
C LEU A 182 -9.76 1.32 -0.96
N GLY A 183 -10.13 2.39 -1.64
CA GLY A 183 -9.24 3.04 -2.59
C GLY A 183 -9.95 4.01 -3.54
N SER A 184 -9.33 4.28 -4.68
CA SER A 184 -9.86 5.21 -5.67
C SER A 184 -9.71 4.70 -7.10
N GLN A 185 -10.79 4.86 -7.88
CA GLN A 185 -10.83 4.54 -9.31
C GLN A 185 -9.90 5.46 -10.13
N ALA A 186 -9.62 6.65 -9.65
CA ALA A 186 -8.76 7.62 -10.34
C ALA A 186 -7.31 7.13 -10.52
N PHE A 187 -6.80 6.29 -9.61
CA PHE A 187 -5.49 5.67 -9.80
C PHE A 187 -5.49 4.74 -11.03
N HIS A 188 -6.50 3.88 -11.16
CA HIS A 188 -6.60 3.00 -12.33
C HIS A 188 -6.70 3.80 -13.64
N GLU A 189 -7.48 4.86 -13.67
CA GLU A 189 -7.60 5.72 -14.85
C GLU A 189 -6.24 6.31 -15.26
N LEU A 190 -5.42 6.70 -14.27
CA LEU A 190 -4.07 7.16 -14.52
C LEU A 190 -3.17 6.04 -15.03
N PHE A 191 -3.24 4.83 -14.44
CA PHE A 191 -2.44 3.68 -14.88
C PHE A 191 -2.75 3.27 -16.32
N VAL A 192 -4.02 3.26 -16.71
CA VAL A 192 -4.42 2.99 -18.10
C VAL A 192 -3.90 4.06 -19.05
N ARG A 193 -4.04 5.34 -18.68
CA ARG A 193 -3.54 6.47 -19.48
C ARG A 193 -2.04 6.39 -19.77
N TYR A 194 -1.26 5.98 -18.77
CA TYR A 194 0.19 5.84 -18.88
C TYR A 194 0.66 4.45 -19.28
N GLN A 195 -0.27 3.51 -19.52
CA GLN A 195 0.03 2.13 -19.92
C GLN A 195 0.97 1.43 -18.96
N ILE A 196 0.72 1.53 -17.66
CA ILE A 196 1.55 0.92 -16.63
C ILE A 196 1.40 -0.61 -16.68
N PRO A 197 2.50 -1.36 -16.85
CA PRO A 197 2.42 -2.81 -17.06
C PRO A 197 2.11 -3.59 -15.79
N ASP A 198 2.70 -3.17 -14.66
CA ASP A 198 2.63 -3.94 -13.42
C ASP A 198 2.24 -3.04 -12.24
N VAL A 199 1.16 -3.41 -11.55
CA VAL A 199 0.68 -2.76 -10.32
C VAL A 199 0.43 -3.79 -9.24
N VAL A 200 1.02 -3.60 -8.06
CA VAL A 200 0.79 -4.43 -6.88
C VAL A 200 0.13 -3.60 -5.80
N PHE A 201 -0.86 -4.16 -5.12
CA PHE A 201 -1.58 -3.46 -4.06
C PHE A 201 -1.99 -4.41 -2.93
N GLY A 202 -2.29 -3.83 -1.75
CA GLY A 202 -2.76 -4.51 -0.55
C GLY A 202 -4.17 -4.11 -0.12
N HIS A 203 -4.38 -3.95 1.18
CA HIS A 203 -5.55 -3.40 1.86
C HIS A 203 -6.84 -4.23 1.77
N ALA A 204 -7.06 -4.97 0.70
CA ALA A 204 -8.28 -5.77 0.51
C ALA A 204 -8.29 -7.07 1.32
N HIS A 205 -7.18 -7.46 1.94
CA HIS A 205 -6.99 -8.71 2.69
C HIS A 205 -7.46 -9.95 1.88
N ARG A 206 -7.30 -9.89 0.57
CA ARG A 206 -7.71 -10.95 -0.34
C ARG A 206 -6.70 -11.09 -1.48
N SER A 207 -6.30 -12.32 -1.76
CA SER A 207 -5.50 -12.61 -2.94
C SER A 207 -6.38 -12.67 -4.19
N TYR A 208 -6.04 -11.91 -5.20
CA TYR A 208 -6.68 -11.92 -6.51
C TYR A 208 -5.81 -12.64 -7.56
N GLY A 209 -4.58 -13.02 -7.20
CA GLY A 209 -3.59 -13.51 -8.16
C GLY A 209 -3.18 -12.42 -9.16
N THR A 210 -2.65 -12.85 -10.30
CA THR A 210 -2.36 -11.95 -11.43
C THR A 210 -3.63 -11.77 -12.26
N VAL A 211 -3.99 -10.52 -12.53
CA VAL A 211 -5.19 -10.16 -13.28
C VAL A 211 -4.83 -9.20 -14.40
N GLU A 212 -5.19 -9.55 -15.63
CA GLU A 212 -5.03 -8.74 -16.83
C GLU A 212 -6.23 -7.80 -17.06
#